data_5debced1a5669f5fe023a1b97a38d780
#
_entry.id   5debced1a5669f5fe023a1b97a38d780
#
_cell.length_a   1.000
_cell.length_b   1.000
_cell.length_c   1.000
_cell.angle_alpha   90.00
_cell.angle_beta   90.00
_cell.angle_gamma   90.00
#
_symmetry.space_group_name_H-M   'P 1'
#
loop_
_entity.id
_entity.type
_entity.pdbx_description
1 polymer ?
#
loop_
_entity_poly.entity_id
_entity_poly.type
_entity_poly.pdbx_seq_one_letter_code
_entity_poly.pdbx_strand_id
1 'polypeptide(L)'
;PESYLVIWADDYNEIPGRTHTRPYWPWDEFTTQNQHTNFKLNKSGEEIGLFKAEESENIILIEEGALWKYLDDGSDQETGWIELGFNDDDWNSGYAELGYGDDDETTVVGYGSDENNKHITTYFRHTFMVFDSDDYQSLTLKLKRDDGAVIYLNGYEIVRENMPSGTIYYDTFATDFVGGN
;
A
#
# COMPACT_ATOMS: atom_id res chain seq x y z
N PRO A 1 4.47 20.39 1.52
CA PRO A 1 4.33 19.49 2.68
C PRO A 1 4.81 18.11 2.31
N GLU A 2 5.45 17.43 3.25
CA GLU A 2 5.84 16.03 3.08
C GLU A 2 4.59 15.14 3.16
N SER A 3 4.51 14.15 2.31
CA SER A 3 3.43 13.17 2.28
C SER A 3 4.00 11.77 2.44
N TYR A 4 3.31 10.90 3.17
CA TYR A 4 3.74 9.54 3.43
C TYR A 4 2.78 8.55 2.77
N LEU A 5 3.33 7.58 2.07
CA LEU A 5 2.61 6.42 1.58
C LEU A 5 3.03 5.20 2.40
N VAL A 6 2.05 4.52 2.95
CA VAL A 6 2.25 3.31 3.74
C VAL A 6 1.46 2.20 3.08
N ILE A 7 2.11 1.08 2.84
CA ILE A 7 1.53 -0.04 2.11
C ILE A 7 1.55 -1.28 2.97
N TRP A 8 0.43 -1.95 2.98
CA TRP A 8 0.26 -3.31 3.48
C TRP A 8 -0.22 -4.20 2.35
N ALA A 9 0.43 -5.32 2.10
CA ALA A 9 0.22 -6.06 0.87
C ALA A 9 -0.34 -7.48 1.04
N ASP A 10 -1.40 -7.80 0.30
CA ASP A 10 -2.04 -9.10 0.17
C ASP A 10 -2.78 -9.29 -1.18
N ASP A 11 -2.81 -10.46 -1.77
CA ASP A 11 -3.20 -10.74 -3.16
C ASP A 11 -4.63 -11.29 -3.35
N TYR A 12 -5.50 -10.68 -4.19
CA TYR A 12 -6.80 -11.24 -4.58
C TYR A 12 -7.28 -10.96 -6.01
N ASN A 13 -8.01 -11.92 -6.58
CA ASN A 13 -8.57 -11.91 -7.92
C ASN A 13 -10.06 -11.47 -7.95
N GLU A 14 -10.47 -10.73 -8.97
CA GLU A 14 -11.82 -10.17 -9.16
C GLU A 14 -12.97 -11.19 -8.98
N ILE A 15 -13.94 -10.86 -8.12
CA ILE A 15 -15.27 -11.48 -8.15
C ILE A 15 -16.16 -10.64 -9.09
N PRO A 16 -16.64 -11.17 -10.24
CA PRO A 16 -17.55 -10.45 -11.12
C PRO A 16 -18.87 -10.16 -10.40
N GLY A 17 -19.26 -8.90 -10.34
CA GLY A 17 -20.61 -8.49 -9.94
C GLY A 17 -20.75 -7.75 -8.60
N ARG A 18 -19.69 -7.38 -7.90
CA ARG A 18 -19.79 -6.48 -6.74
C ARG A 18 -19.80 -5.02 -7.18
N THR A 19 -20.93 -4.36 -6.97
CA THR A 19 -21.01 -2.89 -6.97
C THR A 19 -20.51 -2.38 -5.63
N HIS A 20 -19.41 -1.61 -5.65
CA HIS A 20 -18.93 -0.91 -4.46
C HIS A 20 -19.93 0.18 -4.07
N THR A 21 -20.63 0.01 -2.96
CA THR A 21 -21.34 1.10 -2.29
C THR A 21 -20.36 1.75 -1.33
N ARG A 22 -19.97 3.00 -1.60
CA ARG A 22 -19.11 3.79 -0.73
C ARG A 22 -19.71 3.96 0.66
N PRO A 23 -18.90 3.90 1.74
CA PRO A 23 -19.30 4.51 3.00
C PRO A 23 -19.38 6.03 2.80
N TYR A 24 -20.40 6.65 3.36
CA TYR A 24 -20.66 8.08 3.38
C TYR A 24 -19.51 8.83 4.11
N TRP A 25 -18.79 9.71 3.42
CA TRP A 25 -17.80 10.60 4.01
C TRP A 25 -18.39 12.01 4.19
N PRO A 26 -18.18 12.69 5.35
CA PRO A 26 -18.84 13.97 5.64
C PRO A 26 -18.27 15.20 4.92
N TRP A 27 -17.43 15.05 3.90
CA TRP A 27 -16.87 16.14 3.09
C TRP A 27 -17.31 16.13 1.62
N ASP A 28 -18.54 15.77 1.35
CA ASP A 28 -19.13 15.81 -0.01
C ASP A 28 -19.30 17.24 -0.59
N GLU A 29 -18.42 18.19 -0.27
CA GLU A 29 -18.39 19.49 -0.96
C GLU A 29 -17.43 19.54 -2.16
N PHE A 30 -16.72 18.48 -2.48
CA PHE A 30 -16.01 18.36 -3.75
C PHE A 30 -16.89 17.74 -4.81
N THR A 31 -17.74 18.57 -5.41
CA THR A 31 -18.43 18.27 -6.66
C THR A 31 -17.44 18.30 -7.83
N THR A 32 -16.59 17.31 -7.93
CA THR A 32 -15.97 16.94 -9.18
C THR A 32 -16.51 15.59 -9.60
N GLN A 33 -17.12 15.58 -10.77
CA GLN A 33 -17.75 14.43 -11.39
C GLN A 33 -16.85 13.19 -11.33
N ASN A 34 -17.36 12.16 -10.66
CA ASN A 34 -17.07 10.75 -10.93
C ASN A 34 -15.64 10.40 -11.40
N GLN A 35 -14.65 10.68 -10.59
CA GLN A 35 -13.35 10.04 -10.81
C GLN A 35 -13.29 8.78 -9.96
N HIS A 36 -13.86 7.70 -10.49
CA HIS A 36 -13.54 6.37 -10.05
C HIS A 36 -12.12 6.09 -10.50
N THR A 37 -11.18 6.06 -9.57
CA THR A 37 -9.91 5.39 -9.80
C THR A 37 -10.23 3.90 -9.90
N ASN A 38 -10.45 3.42 -11.11
CA ASN A 38 -10.55 1.99 -11.39
C ASN A 38 -9.14 1.40 -11.34
N PHE A 39 -8.71 1.01 -10.15
CA PHE A 39 -7.52 0.19 -10.03
C PHE A 39 -7.87 -1.22 -10.51
N LYS A 40 -7.21 -1.65 -11.55
CA LYS A 40 -7.21 -3.03 -12.01
C LYS A 40 -5.82 -3.57 -11.80
N LEU A 41 -5.64 -4.35 -10.75
CA LEU A 41 -4.39 -5.08 -10.51
C LEU A 41 -4.42 -6.37 -11.33
N ASN A 42 -3.32 -6.72 -11.98
CA ASN A 42 -3.21 -7.89 -12.85
C ASN A 42 -2.24 -8.90 -12.21
N LYS A 43 -2.57 -10.18 -12.32
CA LYS A 43 -1.88 -11.36 -11.77
C LYS A 43 -0.38 -11.51 -12.13
N SER A 44 0.16 -10.67 -13.00
CA SER A 44 1.54 -10.75 -13.50
C SER A 44 2.52 -9.72 -12.89
N GLY A 45 2.18 -9.17 -11.70
CA GLY A 45 2.99 -8.16 -11.04
C GLY A 45 2.78 -6.75 -11.63
N GLU A 46 2.72 -5.75 -10.77
CA GLU A 46 2.53 -4.35 -11.18
C GLU A 46 3.41 -3.41 -10.37
N GLU A 47 3.78 -2.29 -10.98
CA GLU A 47 4.64 -1.25 -10.43
C GLU A 47 3.86 -0.31 -9.51
N ILE A 48 4.49 0.20 -8.45
CA ILE A 48 3.95 1.32 -7.68
C ILE A 48 4.47 2.62 -8.27
N GLY A 49 3.57 3.47 -8.77
CA GLY A 49 3.88 4.82 -9.24
C GLY A 49 2.70 5.76 -9.01
N LEU A 50 2.99 6.99 -8.62
CA LEU A 50 2.02 8.07 -8.55
C LEU A 50 2.30 9.05 -9.70
N PHE A 51 1.29 9.36 -10.51
CA PHE A 51 1.47 10.10 -11.74
C PHE A 51 0.58 11.35 -11.78
N LYS A 52 1.11 12.47 -12.22
CA LYS A 52 0.34 13.65 -12.60
C LYS A 52 -0.21 13.44 -14.02
N ALA A 53 -1.51 13.60 -14.21
CA ALA A 53 -2.14 13.59 -15.53
C ALA A 53 -2.22 15.03 -16.09
N GLU A 54 -1.19 15.49 -16.78
CA GLU A 54 -1.30 16.55 -17.77
C GLU A 54 -1.15 15.96 -19.17
N GLU A 55 -1.65 16.66 -20.20
CA GLU A 55 -1.72 16.18 -21.59
C GLU A 55 -0.37 15.75 -22.23
N SER A 56 0.74 15.78 -21.50
CA SER A 56 2.05 15.42 -22.04
C SER A 56 3.01 14.63 -21.13
N GLU A 57 2.92 14.63 -19.81
CA GLU A 57 3.90 13.90 -18.98
C GLU A 57 3.31 13.41 -17.64
N ASN A 58 3.46 12.11 -17.37
CA ASN A 58 3.20 11.55 -16.04
C ASN A 58 4.38 11.88 -15.12
N ILE A 59 4.12 12.47 -13.96
CA ILE A 59 5.14 12.67 -12.93
C ILE A 59 5.12 11.45 -12.00
N ILE A 60 6.24 10.75 -11.92
CA ILE A 60 6.43 9.65 -10.99
C ILE A 60 6.84 10.25 -9.64
N LEU A 61 6.03 9.99 -8.60
CA LEU A 61 6.28 10.46 -7.24
C LEU A 61 7.07 9.44 -6.42
N ILE A 62 6.89 8.15 -6.72
CA ILE A 62 7.66 7.05 -6.16
C ILE A 62 8.08 6.15 -7.31
N GLU A 63 9.38 6.03 -7.53
CA GLU A 63 9.93 5.20 -8.59
C GLU A 63 9.81 3.72 -8.24
N GLU A 64 9.68 2.88 -9.27
CA GLU A 64 9.90 1.44 -9.13
C GLU A 64 11.30 1.19 -8.54
N GLY A 65 11.40 0.25 -7.61
CA GLY A 65 12.67 -0.01 -6.94
C GLY A 65 13.07 1.05 -5.89
N ALA A 66 12.17 1.97 -5.50
CA ALA A 66 12.48 2.99 -4.49
C ALA A 66 12.94 2.38 -3.16
N LEU A 67 13.68 3.16 -2.39
CA LEU A 67 14.12 2.78 -1.05
C LEU A 67 12.99 3.00 -0.05
N TRP A 68 12.60 1.95 0.66
CA TRP A 68 11.56 1.98 1.70
C TRP A 68 12.13 1.76 3.08
N LYS A 69 11.50 2.34 4.08
CA LYS A 69 11.59 1.88 5.47
C LYS A 69 10.67 0.69 5.67
N TYR A 70 11.12 -0.33 6.42
CA TYR A 70 10.29 -1.48 6.75
C TYR A 70 10.56 -2.02 8.15
N LEU A 71 9.53 -2.65 8.74
CA LEU A 71 9.60 -3.35 10.01
C LEU A 71 8.94 -4.73 9.85
N ASP A 72 9.74 -5.76 10.07
CA ASP A 72 9.43 -7.16 9.82
C ASP A 72 9.62 -8.06 11.06
N ASP A 73 9.60 -7.46 12.26
CA ASP A 73 9.87 -8.13 13.53
C ASP A 73 8.63 -8.74 14.19
N GLY A 74 7.44 -8.59 13.58
CA GLY A 74 6.17 -9.09 14.08
C GLY A 74 5.59 -8.31 15.26
N SER A 75 6.15 -7.16 15.61
CA SER A 75 5.64 -6.31 16.70
C SER A 75 4.40 -5.52 16.28
N ASP A 76 3.56 -5.20 17.26
CA ASP A 76 2.43 -4.30 17.08
C ASP A 76 2.89 -2.84 17.12
N GLN A 77 2.66 -2.09 16.05
CA GLN A 77 2.95 -0.66 15.97
C GLN A 77 1.73 0.20 16.34
N GLU A 78 0.66 -0.43 16.83
CA GLU A 78 -0.60 0.22 17.16
C GLU A 78 -1.14 1.03 15.95
N THR A 79 -1.52 2.30 16.15
CA THR A 79 -2.02 3.18 15.07
C THR A 79 -1.08 4.34 14.77
N GLY A 80 -0.06 4.56 15.57
CA GLY A 80 0.85 5.71 15.42
C GLY A 80 1.70 5.67 14.17
N TRP A 81 2.00 4.49 13.67
CA TRP A 81 2.89 4.27 12.53
C TRP A 81 2.37 4.83 11.19
N ILE A 82 1.06 5.10 11.07
CA ILE A 82 0.47 5.71 9.87
C ILE A 82 0.58 7.24 9.86
N GLU A 83 0.94 7.84 11.00
CA GLU A 83 1.00 9.29 11.14
C GLU A 83 2.23 9.91 10.47
N LEU A 84 2.06 11.16 10.03
CA LEU A 84 3.11 11.91 9.33
C LEU A 84 4.37 12.10 10.19
N GLY A 85 4.20 12.27 11.48
CA GLY A 85 5.29 12.55 12.44
C GLY A 85 5.83 11.31 13.15
N PHE A 86 5.46 10.12 12.70
CA PHE A 86 5.99 8.89 13.29
C PHE A 86 7.49 8.77 13.08
N ASN A 87 8.21 8.41 14.14
CA ASN A 87 9.65 8.18 14.07
C ASN A 87 9.92 6.73 13.63
N ASP A 88 10.42 6.56 12.42
CA ASP A 88 10.83 5.28 11.85
C ASP A 88 12.37 5.16 11.71
N ASP A 89 13.14 5.93 12.48
CA ASP A 89 14.60 5.91 12.40
C ASP A 89 15.19 4.53 12.67
N ASP A 90 14.58 3.79 13.60
CA ASP A 90 15.00 2.42 13.98
C ASP A 90 14.51 1.33 13.01
N TRP A 91 13.68 1.66 12.03
CA TRP A 91 13.21 0.71 11.03
C TRP A 91 14.31 0.40 10.03
N ASN A 92 14.32 -0.82 9.51
CA ASN A 92 15.21 -1.21 8.43
C ASN A 92 14.94 -0.40 7.15
N SER A 93 15.87 -0.46 6.21
CA SER A 93 15.70 0.15 4.88
C SER A 93 16.09 -0.83 3.80
N GLY A 94 15.31 -0.89 2.73
CA GLY A 94 15.57 -1.76 1.60
C GLY A 94 14.95 -1.23 0.31
N TYR A 95 15.53 -1.60 -0.81
CA TYR A 95 15.00 -1.28 -2.12
C TYR A 95 13.87 -2.24 -2.47
N ALA A 96 12.82 -1.73 -3.08
CA ALA A 96 11.76 -2.53 -3.64
C ALA A 96 12.30 -3.38 -4.84
N GLU A 97 11.82 -4.55 -5.09
CA GLU A 97 10.76 -5.25 -4.39
C GLU A 97 11.21 -5.77 -3.02
N LEU A 98 10.32 -5.67 -2.01
CA LEU A 98 10.57 -6.19 -0.68
C LEU A 98 9.59 -7.35 -0.43
N GLY A 99 10.11 -8.50 -0.11
CA GLY A 99 9.29 -9.71 0.08
C GLY A 99 10.11 -10.91 0.54
N TYR A 100 9.53 -12.09 0.43
CA TYR A 100 10.22 -13.37 0.61
C TYR A 100 9.46 -14.49 -0.11
N GLY A 101 10.19 -15.40 -0.72
CA GLY A 101 9.64 -16.68 -1.17
C GLY A 101 9.77 -16.98 -2.65
N ASP A 102 9.92 -16.00 -3.52
CA ASP A 102 9.95 -16.17 -4.98
C ASP A 102 11.37 -16.09 -5.59
N ASP A 103 12.37 -15.75 -4.78
CA ASP A 103 13.79 -15.59 -5.18
C ASP A 103 14.02 -14.44 -6.20
N ASP A 104 13.06 -13.51 -6.35
CA ASP A 104 13.16 -12.33 -7.21
C ASP A 104 13.20 -10.99 -6.43
N GLU A 105 13.09 -11.07 -5.09
CA GLU A 105 13.11 -9.90 -4.23
C GLU A 105 14.48 -9.20 -4.25
N THR A 106 14.45 -7.88 -4.39
CA THR A 106 15.66 -7.04 -4.20
C THR A 106 16.04 -6.97 -2.73
N THR A 107 15.04 -6.92 -1.84
CA THR A 107 15.23 -6.94 -0.38
C THR A 107 14.38 -8.05 0.23
N VAL A 108 15.05 -9.04 0.83
CA VAL A 108 14.38 -10.11 1.55
C VAL A 108 14.01 -9.61 2.95
N VAL A 109 12.71 -9.58 3.28
CA VAL A 109 12.21 -9.26 4.61
C VAL A 109 12.09 -10.50 5.48
N GLY A 110 12.19 -10.32 6.81
CA GLY A 110 12.05 -11.39 7.77
C GLY A 110 10.58 -11.77 7.99
N TYR A 111 10.34 -13.05 8.17
CA TYR A 111 9.03 -13.59 8.54
C TYR A 111 9.02 -14.30 9.91
N GLY A 112 10.07 -14.11 10.70
CA GLY A 112 10.25 -14.78 11.97
C GLY A 112 11.12 -16.05 11.87
N SER A 113 11.20 -16.80 12.97
CA SER A 113 12.08 -17.98 13.09
C SER A 113 11.40 -19.31 12.75
N ASP A 114 10.08 -19.31 12.55
CA ASP A 114 9.27 -20.50 12.26
C ASP A 114 8.50 -20.31 10.96
N GLU A 115 8.86 -21.06 9.94
CA GLU A 115 8.21 -21.03 8.61
C GLU A 115 6.73 -21.41 8.65
N ASN A 116 6.29 -22.14 9.67
CA ASN A 116 4.89 -22.54 9.87
C ASN A 116 4.11 -21.57 10.75
N ASN A 117 4.78 -20.55 11.31
CA ASN A 117 4.17 -19.51 12.15
C ASN A 117 4.85 -18.18 11.88
N LYS A 118 4.66 -17.70 10.67
CA LYS A 118 5.26 -16.44 10.20
C LYS A 118 4.62 -15.22 10.85
N HIS A 119 5.36 -14.12 10.87
CA HIS A 119 4.78 -12.81 11.20
C HIS A 119 3.64 -12.50 10.23
N ILE A 120 2.49 -12.06 10.77
CA ILE A 120 1.30 -11.77 9.97
C ILE A 120 1.45 -10.45 9.22
N THR A 121 2.16 -9.50 9.83
CA THR A 121 2.30 -8.14 9.29
C THR A 121 3.75 -7.75 9.09
N THR A 122 4.04 -7.20 7.93
CA THR A 122 5.22 -6.38 7.66
C THR A 122 4.78 -4.95 7.37
N TYR A 123 5.41 -3.98 8.01
CA TYR A 123 5.11 -2.57 7.81
C TYR A 123 6.11 -1.95 6.84
N PHE A 124 5.61 -1.11 5.93
CA PHE A 124 6.42 -0.36 4.98
C PHE A 124 6.07 1.12 5.05
N ARG A 125 7.08 1.99 4.98
CA ARG A 125 6.90 3.45 4.95
C ARG A 125 7.79 4.07 3.89
N HIS A 126 7.24 5.04 3.16
CA HIS A 126 7.99 5.84 2.19
C HIS A 126 7.51 7.29 2.25
N THR A 127 8.44 8.22 2.13
CA THR A 127 8.17 9.66 2.09
C THR A 127 8.43 10.20 0.70
N PHE A 128 7.49 10.96 0.17
CA PHE A 128 7.68 11.67 -1.08
C PHE A 128 7.23 13.13 -0.97
N MET A 129 7.72 13.98 -1.88
CA MET A 129 7.46 15.41 -1.87
C MET A 129 6.44 15.80 -2.93
N VAL A 130 5.42 16.55 -2.52
CA VAL A 130 4.47 17.24 -3.40
C VAL A 130 4.61 18.73 -3.17
N PHE A 131 5.00 19.49 -4.19
CA PHE A 131 5.22 20.93 -4.09
C PHE A 131 3.91 21.71 -4.06
N ASP A 132 2.98 21.36 -4.94
CA ASP A 132 1.64 21.93 -5.00
C ASP A 132 0.63 20.83 -5.29
N SER A 133 -0.33 20.64 -4.39
CA SER A 133 -1.36 19.60 -4.56
C SER A 133 -2.33 19.92 -5.71
N ASP A 134 -2.51 21.21 -6.03
CA ASP A 134 -3.43 21.65 -7.09
C ASP A 134 -2.89 21.31 -8.49
N ASP A 135 -1.59 21.02 -8.58
CA ASP A 135 -0.97 20.51 -9.81
C ASP A 135 -1.40 19.09 -10.20
N TYR A 136 -2.01 18.33 -9.28
CA TYR A 136 -2.33 16.91 -9.49
C TYR A 136 -3.84 16.70 -9.61
N GLN A 137 -4.30 16.28 -10.78
CA GLN A 137 -5.71 15.98 -11.03
C GLN A 137 -6.11 14.56 -10.60
N SER A 138 -5.14 13.64 -10.60
CA SER A 138 -5.32 12.25 -10.18
C SER A 138 -4.01 11.64 -9.74
N LEU A 139 -4.09 10.64 -8.86
CA LEU A 139 -2.97 9.79 -8.49
C LEU A 139 -3.29 8.36 -8.92
N THR A 140 -2.30 7.70 -9.50
CA THR A 140 -2.37 6.28 -9.83
C THR A 140 -1.41 5.54 -8.92
N LEU A 141 -1.91 4.55 -8.21
CA LEU A 141 -1.12 3.62 -7.42
C LEU A 141 -1.03 2.29 -8.16
N LYS A 142 0.18 1.77 -8.32
CA LYS A 142 0.45 0.41 -8.75
C LYS A 142 1.11 -0.33 -7.59
N LEU A 143 0.63 -1.50 -7.25
CA LEU A 143 1.09 -2.29 -6.12
C LEU A 143 1.31 -3.74 -6.54
N LYS A 144 2.52 -4.27 -6.35
CA LYS A 144 2.78 -5.71 -6.30
C LYS A 144 2.61 -6.15 -4.84
N ARG A 145 1.84 -7.18 -4.61
CA ARG A 145 1.50 -7.67 -3.27
C ARG A 145 1.29 -9.18 -3.26
N ASP A 146 1.55 -9.81 -2.14
CA ASP A 146 1.19 -11.21 -1.84
C ASP A 146 0.47 -11.25 -0.49
N ASP A 147 -0.66 -11.95 -0.51
CA ASP A 147 -1.85 -12.04 0.29
C ASP A 147 -2.61 -10.70 0.50
N GLY A 148 -2.50 -9.78 1.45
CA GLY A 148 -3.34 -8.61 1.71
C GLY A 148 -2.63 -7.28 1.81
N ALA A 149 -3.31 -6.18 1.50
CA ALA A 149 -2.74 -4.86 1.67
C ALA A 149 -3.72 -3.84 2.23
N VAL A 150 -3.24 -3.01 3.14
CA VAL A 150 -3.89 -1.75 3.50
C VAL A 150 -2.91 -0.62 3.30
N ILE A 151 -3.31 0.39 2.55
CA ILE A 151 -2.47 1.51 2.18
C ILE A 151 -3.02 2.78 2.80
N TYR A 152 -2.16 3.49 3.46
CA TYR A 152 -2.46 4.77 4.09
C TYR A 152 -1.66 5.89 3.44
N LEU A 153 -2.30 7.01 3.17
CA LEU A 153 -1.66 8.24 2.73
C LEU A 153 -1.91 9.32 3.78
N ASN A 154 -0.85 9.83 4.41
CA ASN A 154 -0.94 10.85 5.46
C ASN A 154 -1.92 10.48 6.60
N GLY A 155 -1.91 9.23 7.05
CA GLY A 155 -2.79 8.74 8.11
C GLY A 155 -4.18 8.27 7.66
N TYR A 156 -4.56 8.49 6.40
CA TYR A 156 -5.86 8.08 5.85
C TYR A 156 -5.75 6.82 5.02
N GLU A 157 -6.58 5.83 5.32
CA GLU A 157 -6.70 4.62 4.50
C GLU A 157 -7.24 4.98 3.11
N ILE A 158 -6.48 4.65 2.06
CA ILE A 158 -6.85 4.93 0.67
C ILE A 158 -7.14 3.67 -0.14
N VAL A 159 -6.53 2.54 0.24
CA VAL A 159 -6.74 1.25 -0.42
C VAL A 159 -6.77 0.15 0.63
N ARG A 160 -7.66 -0.80 0.42
CA ARG A 160 -7.74 -2.04 1.19
C ARG A 160 -8.05 -3.19 0.23
N GLU A 161 -7.12 -4.11 0.11
CA GLU A 161 -7.22 -5.24 -0.80
C GLU A 161 -7.08 -6.56 -0.05
N ASN A 162 -8.02 -7.49 -0.29
CA ASN A 162 -8.09 -8.83 0.33
C ASN A 162 -8.03 -8.84 1.87
N MET A 163 -8.37 -7.75 2.51
CA MET A 163 -8.42 -7.62 3.96
C MET A 163 -9.86 -7.53 4.44
N PRO A 164 -10.19 -8.06 5.64
CA PRO A 164 -11.54 -7.99 6.17
C PRO A 164 -12.01 -6.55 6.40
N SER A 165 -13.33 -6.33 6.41
CA SER A 165 -13.91 -5.06 6.79
C SER A 165 -13.76 -4.82 8.31
N GLY A 166 -13.75 -3.54 8.71
CA GLY A 166 -13.60 -3.14 10.12
C GLY A 166 -12.17 -2.73 10.47
N THR A 167 -11.85 -2.75 11.75
CA THR A 167 -10.52 -2.36 12.23
C THR A 167 -9.50 -3.43 11.89
N ILE A 168 -8.38 -3.02 11.33
CA ILE A 168 -7.23 -3.87 11.06
C ILE A 168 -6.26 -3.77 12.23
N TYR A 169 -5.82 -4.92 12.71
CA TYR A 169 -4.79 -5.07 13.73
C TYR A 169 -3.57 -5.76 13.13
N TYR A 170 -2.42 -5.67 13.79
CA TYR A 170 -1.18 -6.28 13.33
C TYR A 170 -1.24 -7.81 13.16
N ASP A 171 -2.20 -8.47 13.80
CA ASP A 171 -2.48 -9.90 13.73
C ASP A 171 -3.71 -10.25 12.87
N THR A 172 -4.20 -9.29 12.06
CA THR A 172 -5.32 -9.51 11.15
C THR A 172 -4.83 -10.22 9.91
N PHE A 173 -5.39 -11.42 9.67
CA PHE A 173 -5.11 -12.16 8.45
C PHE A 173 -5.86 -11.60 7.25
N ALA A 174 -5.29 -11.82 6.09
CA ALA A 174 -5.96 -11.69 4.83
C ALA A 174 -7.27 -12.50 4.75
N THR A 175 -8.19 -12.06 3.89
CA THR A 175 -9.49 -12.74 3.72
C THR A 175 -9.34 -14.09 3.03
N ASP A 176 -8.48 -14.15 2.03
CA ASP A 176 -8.23 -15.34 1.22
C ASP A 176 -6.73 -15.51 0.99
N PHE A 177 -6.28 -16.77 0.92
CA PHE A 177 -4.92 -17.11 0.53
C PHE A 177 -4.78 -17.04 -1.00
N VAL A 178 -3.78 -16.37 -1.47
CA VAL A 178 -3.42 -16.37 -2.89
C VAL A 178 -2.23 -17.29 -3.09
N GLY A 179 -2.52 -18.47 -3.66
CA GLY A 179 -1.47 -19.44 -3.98
C GLY A 179 -0.52 -18.86 -5.02
N GLY A 180 0.73 -18.67 -4.65
CA GLY A 180 1.82 -18.55 -5.61
C GLY A 180 1.89 -19.81 -6.47
N ASN A 181 2.11 -19.65 -7.76
CA ASN A 181 2.44 -20.76 -8.66
C ASN A 181 3.91 -21.05 -8.57
#